data_4597fc4f2da8b1d3d25712d33562679b
#
_entry.id   4597fc4f2da8b1d3d25712d33562679b
#
_cell.length_a   1.000
_cell.length_b   1.000
_cell.length_c   1.000
_cell.angle_alpha   90.00
_cell.angle_beta   90.00
_cell.angle_gamma   90.00
#
_symmetry.space_group_name_H-M   'P 1'
#
loop_
_entity.id
_entity.type
_entity.pdbx_description
1 polymer ?
#
loop_
_entity_poly.entity_id
_entity_poly.type
_entity_poly.pdbx_seq_one_letter_code
_entity_poly.pdbx_strand_id
1 'polypeptide(L)'
;VASPKEVQSFFNNIPIDSIPFINSKVKISQLVMAPKINYTQKNTTKNKLQNIKRRILSNEISFSVAAEFYSDDPGSKSNGGNFGWVDRGDFVPEFDAIAYTIPLNTISDVFESPFGFHILKVEKRRGEQYYGAHILIKNEISENALADLKVKCDSILGEVKNDNISWEKAISRSSTNPSDGGIIYNQASGDMYWDMKNIDKSLFVGINNLEIGQYSEPLYYEDEKGNIGYRVLKLEDQTKPHLANLNDDYGFIQKYALNQKQMNEMDKWVTKTAKNTYINIDKLYKGCPSISKWNIKF
;
A
#
# COMPACT_ATOMS: atom_id res chain seq x y z
N VAL A 1 27.53 -11.51 -2.25
CA VAL A 1 26.57 -12.62 -2.41
C VAL A 1 27.09 -13.81 -1.63
N ALA A 2 26.21 -14.56 -0.95
CA ALA A 2 26.58 -15.85 -0.38
C ALA A 2 26.46 -16.93 -1.45
N SER A 3 27.49 -17.73 -1.64
CA SER A 3 27.48 -18.85 -2.58
C SER A 3 26.64 -20.03 -2.04
N PRO A 4 26.14 -20.94 -2.89
CA PRO A 4 25.36 -22.10 -2.43
C PRO A 4 26.08 -22.95 -1.38
N LYS A 5 27.38 -23.11 -1.51
CA LYS A 5 28.21 -23.84 -0.52
C LYS A 5 28.28 -23.14 0.83
N GLU A 6 28.35 -21.81 0.84
CA GLU A 6 28.32 -21.00 2.07
C GLU A 6 26.96 -21.06 2.74
N VAL A 7 25.88 -21.01 1.97
CA VAL A 7 24.49 -21.14 2.48
C VAL A 7 24.28 -22.51 3.14
N GLN A 8 24.69 -23.56 2.47
CA GLN A 8 24.62 -24.94 3.02
C GLN A 8 25.45 -25.09 4.28
N SER A 9 26.70 -24.56 4.28
CA SER A 9 27.59 -24.60 5.46
C SER A 9 26.97 -23.79 6.62
N PHE A 10 26.41 -22.62 6.33
CA PHE A 10 25.72 -21.80 7.34
C PHE A 10 24.57 -22.59 7.97
N PHE A 11 23.68 -23.17 7.16
CA PHE A 11 22.53 -23.91 7.65
C PHE A 11 22.89 -25.14 8.47
N ASN A 12 23.87 -25.91 8.04
CA ASN A 12 24.37 -27.11 8.75
C ASN A 12 25.02 -26.80 10.11
N ASN A 13 25.44 -25.55 10.31
CA ASN A 13 26.00 -25.09 11.59
C ASN A 13 24.97 -24.49 12.54
N ILE A 14 23.72 -24.38 12.14
CA ILE A 14 22.64 -23.93 13.04
C ILE A 14 22.30 -25.09 14.00
N PRO A 15 22.32 -24.87 15.32
CA PRO A 15 21.82 -25.87 16.26
C PRO A 15 20.35 -26.22 15.97
N ILE A 16 19.98 -27.48 16.10
CA ILE A 16 18.61 -27.95 15.76
C ILE A 16 17.55 -27.13 16.48
N ASP A 17 17.75 -26.81 17.74
CA ASP A 17 16.83 -26.03 18.58
C ASP A 17 16.77 -24.55 18.17
N SER A 18 17.66 -24.11 17.30
CA SER A 18 17.75 -22.73 16.79
C SER A 18 17.31 -22.61 15.33
N ILE A 19 16.92 -23.71 14.69
CA ILE A 19 16.37 -23.67 13.33
C ILE A 19 15.02 -22.92 13.37
N PRO A 20 14.84 -21.86 12.57
CA PRO A 20 13.61 -21.10 12.57
C PRO A 20 12.39 -21.94 12.18
N PHE A 21 11.28 -21.72 12.86
CA PHE A 21 9.99 -22.26 12.46
C PHE A 21 9.34 -21.33 11.47
N ILE A 22 9.05 -21.83 10.27
CA ILE A 22 8.35 -21.10 9.21
C ILE A 22 6.87 -21.32 9.37
N ASN A 23 6.14 -20.22 9.57
CA ASN A 23 4.68 -20.27 9.66
C ASN A 23 4.07 -20.56 8.29
N SER A 24 2.80 -20.96 8.30
CA SER A 24 2.01 -21.07 7.08
C SER A 24 1.97 -19.73 6.34
N LYS A 25 2.21 -19.78 5.05
CA LYS A 25 2.02 -18.66 4.12
C LYS A 25 0.88 -18.97 3.19
N VAL A 26 0.18 -17.94 2.74
CA VAL A 26 -0.96 -18.05 1.84
C VAL A 26 -0.73 -17.25 0.58
N LYS A 27 -1.17 -17.80 -0.55
CA LYS A 27 -1.28 -17.11 -1.83
C LYS A 27 -2.75 -16.84 -2.12
N ILE A 28 -3.09 -15.59 -2.40
CA ILE A 28 -4.46 -15.14 -2.52
C ILE A 28 -4.64 -14.41 -3.85
N SER A 29 -5.75 -14.67 -4.51
CA SER A 29 -6.23 -13.83 -5.60
C SER A 29 -7.58 -13.21 -5.26
N GLN A 30 -7.92 -12.12 -5.96
CA GLN A 30 -9.17 -11.38 -5.72
C GLN A 30 -9.85 -10.97 -7.02
N LEU A 31 -11.16 -10.98 -6.99
CA LEU A 31 -12.03 -10.27 -7.91
C LEU A 31 -12.54 -9.02 -7.19
N VAL A 32 -12.22 -7.84 -7.67
CA VAL A 32 -12.63 -6.57 -7.08
C VAL A 32 -13.63 -5.89 -7.99
N MET A 33 -14.80 -5.51 -7.46
CA MET A 33 -15.83 -4.81 -8.19
C MET A 33 -16.19 -3.51 -7.47
N ALA A 34 -16.20 -2.42 -8.21
CA ALA A 34 -16.65 -1.11 -7.74
C ALA A 34 -17.98 -0.70 -8.40
N PRO A 35 -18.84 0.06 -7.72
CA PRO A 35 -20.07 0.55 -8.30
C PRO A 35 -19.77 1.53 -9.43
N LYS A 36 -20.53 1.44 -10.51
CA LYS A 36 -20.43 2.42 -11.60
C LYS A 36 -21.18 3.69 -11.21
N ILE A 37 -20.45 4.79 -11.15
CA ILE A 37 -21.02 6.10 -10.91
C ILE A 37 -21.66 6.58 -12.21
N ASN A 38 -22.96 6.81 -12.18
CA ASN A 38 -23.70 7.26 -13.36
C ASN A 38 -23.57 8.78 -13.57
N TYR A 39 -23.97 9.23 -14.76
CA TYR A 39 -23.89 10.64 -15.14
C TYR A 39 -24.68 11.58 -14.19
N THR A 40 -25.86 11.12 -13.70
CA THR A 40 -26.65 11.90 -12.77
C THR A 40 -25.95 12.13 -11.44
N GLN A 41 -25.31 11.10 -10.88
CA GLN A 41 -24.53 11.20 -9.66
C GLN A 41 -23.34 12.15 -9.83
N LYS A 42 -22.61 12.03 -10.94
CA LYS A 42 -21.53 12.96 -11.27
C LYS A 42 -22.00 14.40 -11.36
N ASN A 43 -23.13 14.65 -12.04
CA ASN A 43 -23.70 15.98 -12.15
C ASN A 43 -24.14 16.54 -10.79
N THR A 44 -24.74 15.74 -9.94
CA THR A 44 -25.13 16.16 -8.60
C THR A 44 -23.90 16.63 -7.81
N THR A 45 -22.83 15.83 -7.79
CA THR A 45 -21.57 16.17 -7.11
C THR A 45 -20.94 17.44 -7.71
N LYS A 46 -20.88 17.53 -9.05
CA LYS A 46 -20.37 18.71 -9.74
C LYS A 46 -21.14 19.98 -9.37
N ASN A 47 -22.48 19.92 -9.38
CA ASN A 47 -23.33 21.05 -9.04
C ASN A 47 -23.19 21.47 -7.57
N LYS A 48 -23.02 20.50 -6.63
CA LYS A 48 -22.74 20.76 -5.22
C LYS A 48 -21.44 21.59 -5.09
N LEU A 49 -20.37 21.17 -5.76
CA LEU A 49 -19.10 21.89 -5.71
C LEU A 49 -19.14 23.24 -6.43
N GLN A 50 -19.88 23.37 -7.53
CA GLN A 50 -20.13 24.66 -8.18
C GLN A 50 -20.85 25.64 -7.25
N ASN A 51 -21.84 25.18 -6.49
CA ASN A 51 -22.50 25.98 -5.49
C ASN A 51 -21.54 26.45 -4.38
N ILE A 52 -20.70 25.55 -3.87
CA ILE A 52 -19.67 25.90 -2.89
C ILE A 52 -18.71 26.95 -3.46
N LYS A 53 -18.20 26.76 -4.68
CA LYS A 53 -17.36 27.76 -5.38
C LYS A 53 -18.05 29.13 -5.46
N ARG A 54 -19.34 29.17 -5.85
CA ARG A 54 -20.10 30.42 -5.92
C ARG A 54 -20.15 31.13 -4.57
N ARG A 55 -20.42 30.42 -3.48
CA ARG A 55 -20.49 30.97 -2.11
C ARG A 55 -19.12 31.51 -1.66
N ILE A 56 -18.03 30.89 -2.08
CA ILE A 56 -16.67 31.40 -1.82
C ILE A 56 -16.43 32.69 -2.61
N LEU A 57 -16.77 32.71 -3.90
CA LEU A 57 -16.57 33.89 -4.76
C LEU A 57 -17.44 35.07 -4.34
N SER A 58 -18.62 34.85 -3.75
CA SER A 58 -19.48 35.90 -3.18
C SER A 58 -19.05 36.34 -1.76
N ASN A 59 -17.94 35.81 -1.23
CA ASN A 59 -17.44 36.03 0.15
C ASN A 59 -18.46 35.63 1.24
N GLU A 60 -19.42 34.76 0.96
CA GLU A 60 -20.33 34.21 1.98
C GLU A 60 -19.60 33.29 2.93
N ILE A 61 -18.64 32.53 2.43
CA ILE A 61 -17.74 31.68 3.23
C ILE A 61 -16.31 31.81 2.71
N SER A 62 -15.30 31.66 3.57
CA SER A 62 -13.91 31.59 3.12
C SER A 62 -13.59 30.23 2.50
N PHE A 63 -12.55 30.16 1.65
CA PHE A 63 -12.10 28.89 1.06
C PHE A 63 -11.72 27.86 2.14
N SER A 64 -11.02 28.30 3.18
CA SER A 64 -10.60 27.43 4.30
C SER A 64 -11.80 26.85 5.04
N VAL A 65 -12.78 27.68 5.41
CA VAL A 65 -14.01 27.22 6.07
C VAL A 65 -14.77 26.24 5.15
N ALA A 66 -14.88 26.55 3.84
CA ALA A 66 -15.53 25.65 2.91
C ALA A 66 -14.81 24.29 2.82
N ALA A 67 -13.48 24.29 2.83
CA ALA A 67 -12.69 23.05 2.82
C ALA A 67 -12.91 22.21 4.09
N GLU A 68 -12.87 22.83 5.26
CA GLU A 68 -13.09 22.15 6.54
C GLU A 68 -14.48 21.50 6.63
N PHE A 69 -15.52 22.18 6.13
CA PHE A 69 -16.88 21.66 6.21
C PHE A 69 -17.21 20.66 5.10
N TYR A 70 -16.80 20.92 3.87
CA TYR A 70 -17.30 20.21 2.70
C TYR A 70 -16.29 19.28 2.02
N SER A 71 -14.96 19.46 2.24
CA SER A 71 -13.98 18.60 1.58
C SER A 71 -14.04 17.17 2.11
N ASP A 72 -13.93 16.21 1.17
CA ASP A 72 -13.80 14.78 1.45
C ASP A 72 -12.32 14.32 1.42
N ASP A 73 -11.38 15.28 1.27
CA ASP A 73 -9.94 14.95 1.34
C ASP A 73 -9.43 14.91 2.78
N PRO A 74 -9.10 13.72 3.32
CA PRO A 74 -8.65 13.62 4.71
C PRO A 74 -7.27 14.27 4.95
N GLY A 75 -6.45 14.41 3.89
CA GLY A 75 -5.10 14.93 4.01
C GLY A 75 -5.04 16.45 4.23
N SER A 76 -5.99 17.20 3.67
CA SER A 76 -5.98 18.67 3.73
C SER A 76 -7.20 19.29 4.39
N LYS A 77 -8.31 18.54 4.53
CA LYS A 77 -9.57 19.04 5.09
C LYS A 77 -9.40 19.80 6.42
N SER A 78 -8.71 19.20 7.38
CA SER A 78 -8.49 19.78 8.72
C SER A 78 -7.56 20.99 8.73
N ASN A 79 -6.88 21.25 7.61
CA ASN A 79 -5.99 22.39 7.41
C ASN A 79 -6.57 23.40 6.39
N GLY A 80 -7.90 23.54 6.34
CA GLY A 80 -8.56 24.46 5.43
C GLY A 80 -8.34 24.16 3.94
N GLY A 81 -8.10 22.89 3.59
CA GLY A 81 -7.78 22.42 2.25
C GLY A 81 -6.34 22.60 1.84
N ASN A 82 -5.45 23.14 2.69
CA ASN A 82 -4.06 23.42 2.37
C ASN A 82 -3.24 22.11 2.33
N PHE A 83 -2.62 21.85 1.18
CA PHE A 83 -1.78 20.67 0.94
C PHE A 83 -0.27 20.96 1.03
N GLY A 84 0.12 22.19 1.31
CA GLY A 84 1.53 22.56 1.44
C GLY A 84 2.25 22.72 0.10
N TRP A 85 3.59 22.56 0.12
CA TRP A 85 4.42 22.49 -1.08
C TRP A 85 4.43 21.07 -1.62
N VAL A 86 4.15 20.90 -2.89
CA VAL A 86 4.12 19.62 -3.61
C VAL A 86 4.92 19.72 -4.90
N ASP A 87 5.53 18.61 -5.28
CA ASP A 87 6.27 18.48 -6.53
C ASP A 87 5.34 18.03 -7.67
N ARG A 88 5.79 18.20 -8.89
CA ARG A 88 5.11 17.67 -10.06
C ARG A 88 5.02 16.16 -9.99
N GLY A 89 3.82 15.62 -10.15
CA GLY A 89 3.54 14.17 -10.08
C GLY A 89 3.13 13.66 -8.71
N ASP A 90 3.14 14.50 -7.66
CA ASP A 90 2.60 14.13 -6.35
C ASP A 90 1.08 13.97 -6.40
N PHE A 91 0.42 14.75 -7.26
CA PHE A 91 -1.00 14.63 -7.56
C PHE A 91 -1.25 13.99 -8.94
N VAL A 92 -2.50 13.62 -9.17
CA VAL A 92 -2.92 13.06 -10.47
C VAL A 92 -2.78 14.07 -11.61
N PRO A 93 -2.58 13.61 -12.86
CA PRO A 93 -2.32 14.49 -14.00
C PRO A 93 -3.36 15.59 -14.22
N GLU A 94 -4.65 15.30 -13.96
CA GLU A 94 -5.74 16.25 -14.10
C GLU A 94 -5.62 17.41 -13.11
N PHE A 95 -5.13 17.13 -11.90
CA PHE A 95 -4.89 18.13 -10.87
C PHE A 95 -3.68 19.00 -11.23
N ASP A 96 -2.57 18.37 -11.60
CA ASP A 96 -1.35 19.06 -12.03
C ASP A 96 -1.61 19.99 -13.24
N ALA A 97 -2.38 19.52 -14.23
CA ALA A 97 -2.70 20.32 -15.40
C ALA A 97 -3.37 21.66 -15.03
N ILE A 98 -4.29 21.63 -14.06
CA ILE A 98 -4.92 22.84 -13.54
C ILE A 98 -3.96 23.66 -12.68
N ALA A 99 -3.20 22.98 -11.79
CA ALA A 99 -2.28 23.63 -10.86
C ALA A 99 -1.22 24.47 -11.56
N TYR A 100 -0.74 24.05 -12.74
CA TYR A 100 0.27 24.79 -13.51
C TYR A 100 -0.30 25.91 -14.40
N THR A 101 -1.58 25.83 -14.77
CA THR A 101 -2.18 26.78 -15.72
C THR A 101 -2.98 27.89 -15.05
N ILE A 102 -3.58 27.63 -13.88
CA ILE A 102 -4.44 28.61 -13.20
C ILE A 102 -3.61 29.83 -12.73
N PRO A 103 -4.12 31.08 -12.84
CA PRO A 103 -3.49 32.24 -12.24
C PRO A 103 -3.40 32.11 -10.70
N LEU A 104 -2.31 32.64 -10.12
CA LEU A 104 -2.14 32.61 -8.66
C LEU A 104 -3.28 33.33 -7.95
N ASN A 105 -3.67 32.81 -6.80
CA ASN A 105 -4.74 33.32 -5.94
C ASN A 105 -6.14 33.34 -6.57
N THR A 106 -6.34 32.65 -7.68
CA THR A 106 -7.67 32.44 -8.27
C THR A 106 -8.17 31.02 -7.95
N ILE A 107 -9.50 30.84 -7.96
CA ILE A 107 -10.14 29.53 -7.76
C ILE A 107 -10.42 28.92 -9.13
N SER A 108 -9.98 27.69 -9.36
CA SER A 108 -10.21 26.95 -10.61
C SER A 108 -11.68 26.77 -10.93
N ASP A 109 -11.99 26.46 -12.17
CA ASP A 109 -13.25 25.79 -12.46
C ASP A 109 -13.30 24.43 -11.81
N VAL A 110 -14.55 23.88 -11.68
CA VAL A 110 -14.73 22.53 -11.18
C VAL A 110 -14.21 21.54 -12.21
N PHE A 111 -13.24 20.72 -11.83
CA PHE A 111 -12.68 19.65 -12.67
C PHE A 111 -12.82 18.29 -12.02
N GLU A 112 -12.83 17.26 -12.84
CA GLU A 112 -12.96 15.87 -12.40
C GLU A 112 -11.59 15.20 -12.36
N SER A 113 -11.39 14.32 -11.37
CA SER A 113 -10.27 13.38 -11.25
C SER A 113 -10.80 11.98 -10.93
N PRO A 114 -9.96 10.95 -10.89
CA PRO A 114 -10.35 9.63 -10.39
C PRO A 114 -10.92 9.62 -8.96
N PHE A 115 -10.64 10.66 -8.16
CA PHE A 115 -11.12 10.78 -6.77
C PHE A 115 -12.45 11.50 -6.61
N GLY A 116 -12.91 12.21 -7.63
CA GLY A 116 -14.12 13.02 -7.58
C GLY A 116 -13.96 14.38 -8.26
N PHE A 117 -14.70 15.36 -7.78
CA PHE A 117 -14.67 16.72 -8.31
C PHE A 117 -13.88 17.65 -7.38
N HIS A 118 -13.06 18.51 -7.99
CA HIS A 118 -12.17 19.42 -7.28
C HIS A 118 -12.42 20.87 -7.68
N ILE A 119 -12.11 21.78 -6.75
CA ILE A 119 -11.69 23.16 -7.01
C ILE A 119 -10.35 23.38 -6.34
N LEU A 120 -9.50 24.17 -6.99
CA LEU A 120 -8.10 24.37 -6.59
C LEU A 120 -7.81 25.87 -6.54
N LYS A 121 -7.04 26.30 -5.56
CA LYS A 121 -6.43 27.62 -5.46
C LYS A 121 -4.94 27.47 -5.27
N VAL A 122 -4.15 27.90 -6.26
CA VAL A 122 -2.69 27.94 -6.16
C VAL A 122 -2.29 29.32 -5.67
N GLU A 123 -1.53 29.37 -4.58
CA GLU A 123 -1.09 30.60 -3.96
C GLU A 123 0.36 30.98 -4.33
N LYS A 124 1.21 29.97 -4.52
CA LYS A 124 2.64 30.17 -4.83
C LYS A 124 3.13 29.10 -5.80
N ARG A 125 4.13 29.46 -6.62
CA ARG A 125 4.90 28.52 -7.45
C ARG A 125 6.38 28.83 -7.34
N ARG A 126 7.22 27.78 -7.37
CA ARG A 126 8.67 27.91 -7.47
C ARG A 126 9.26 26.72 -8.25
N GLY A 127 9.84 26.95 -9.42
CA GLY A 127 10.28 25.87 -10.29
C GLY A 127 9.13 24.90 -10.60
N GLU A 128 9.36 23.62 -10.36
CA GLU A 128 8.37 22.55 -10.54
C GLU A 128 7.43 22.37 -9.33
N GLN A 129 7.53 23.21 -8.30
CA GLN A 129 6.70 23.10 -7.10
C GLN A 129 5.59 24.15 -7.10
N TYR A 130 4.46 23.77 -6.50
CA TYR A 130 3.36 24.68 -6.21
C TYR A 130 2.83 24.46 -4.79
N TYR A 131 2.23 25.54 -4.25
CA TYR A 131 1.63 25.58 -2.92
C TYR A 131 0.22 26.13 -3.02
N GLY A 132 -0.73 25.51 -2.32
CA GLY A 132 -2.11 25.96 -2.38
C GLY A 132 -3.06 25.16 -1.54
N ALA A 133 -4.34 25.32 -1.86
CA ALA A 133 -5.43 24.64 -1.19
C ALA A 133 -6.44 24.10 -2.20
N HIS A 134 -7.11 22.99 -1.87
CA HIS A 134 -8.16 22.41 -2.70
C HIS A 134 -9.38 21.98 -1.86
N ILE A 135 -10.48 21.76 -2.54
CA ILE A 135 -11.67 21.11 -2.01
C ILE A 135 -12.00 19.95 -2.94
N LEU A 136 -12.07 18.76 -2.38
CA LEU A 136 -12.50 17.53 -3.06
C LEU A 136 -13.92 17.19 -2.59
N ILE A 137 -14.80 16.90 -3.54
CA ILE A 137 -16.09 16.23 -3.24
C ILE A 137 -16.10 14.90 -3.99
N LYS A 138 -16.15 13.79 -3.25
CA LYS A 138 -16.29 12.45 -3.81
C LYS A 138 -17.70 12.24 -4.37
N ASN A 139 -17.80 11.38 -5.38
CA ASN A 139 -19.10 10.99 -5.88
C ASN A 139 -19.84 10.13 -4.85
N GLU A 140 -21.05 10.52 -4.49
CA GLU A 140 -21.88 9.74 -3.58
C GLU A 140 -22.33 8.44 -4.25
N ILE A 141 -22.09 7.33 -3.60
CA ILE A 141 -22.52 6.00 -4.03
C ILE A 141 -23.79 5.67 -3.24
N SER A 142 -24.90 5.45 -3.94
CA SER A 142 -26.16 5.10 -3.29
C SER A 142 -26.11 3.68 -2.72
N GLU A 143 -26.85 3.45 -1.64
CA GLU A 143 -27.02 2.11 -1.05
C GLU A 143 -27.57 1.10 -2.07
N ASN A 144 -28.49 1.53 -2.94
CA ASN A 144 -29.01 0.69 -4.02
C ASN A 144 -27.92 0.26 -4.99
N ALA A 145 -26.99 1.16 -5.35
CA ALA A 145 -25.88 0.81 -6.24
C ALA A 145 -24.92 -0.21 -5.61
N LEU A 146 -24.73 -0.15 -4.28
CA LEU A 146 -23.96 -1.15 -3.56
C LEU A 146 -24.70 -2.48 -3.45
N ALA A 147 -26.03 -2.46 -3.21
CA ALA A 147 -26.84 -3.67 -3.18
C ALA A 147 -26.84 -4.38 -4.54
N ASP A 148 -27.07 -3.64 -5.64
CA ASP A 148 -27.00 -4.16 -7.01
C ASP A 148 -25.62 -4.74 -7.34
N LEU A 149 -24.55 -4.07 -6.87
CA LEU A 149 -23.19 -4.55 -7.04
C LEU A 149 -22.97 -5.88 -6.32
N LYS A 150 -23.48 -6.01 -5.09
CA LYS A 150 -23.39 -7.26 -4.34
C LYS A 150 -24.09 -8.40 -5.07
N VAL A 151 -25.32 -8.19 -5.52
CA VAL A 151 -26.07 -9.19 -6.30
C VAL A 151 -25.29 -9.61 -7.56
N LYS A 152 -24.67 -8.64 -8.23
CA LYS A 152 -23.83 -8.94 -9.41
C LYS A 152 -22.59 -9.73 -9.04
N CYS A 153 -21.94 -9.42 -7.91
CA CYS A 153 -20.81 -10.18 -7.38
C CYS A 153 -21.22 -11.63 -7.08
N ASP A 154 -22.35 -11.82 -6.39
CA ASP A 154 -22.91 -13.13 -6.07
C ASP A 154 -23.21 -13.95 -7.34
N SER A 155 -23.79 -13.31 -8.37
CA SER A 155 -24.07 -13.94 -9.66
C SER A 155 -22.79 -14.43 -10.35
N ILE A 156 -21.75 -13.60 -10.42
CA ILE A 156 -20.47 -13.96 -11.04
C ILE A 156 -19.79 -15.09 -10.25
N LEU A 157 -19.82 -15.00 -8.92
CA LEU A 157 -19.29 -16.05 -8.05
C LEU A 157 -20.03 -17.38 -8.26
N GLY A 158 -21.35 -17.33 -8.45
CA GLY A 158 -22.15 -18.49 -8.81
C GLY A 158 -21.75 -19.12 -10.15
N GLU A 159 -21.48 -18.30 -11.18
CA GLU A 159 -21.00 -18.79 -12.47
C GLU A 159 -19.61 -19.47 -12.34
N VAL A 160 -18.73 -18.92 -11.49
CA VAL A 160 -17.40 -19.53 -11.22
C VAL A 160 -17.53 -20.83 -10.43
N LYS A 161 -18.34 -20.85 -9.36
CA LYS A 161 -18.56 -22.05 -8.52
C LYS A 161 -19.20 -23.20 -9.29
N ASN A 162 -19.95 -22.89 -10.36
CA ASN A 162 -20.60 -23.87 -11.24
C ASN A 162 -19.78 -24.21 -12.50
N ASP A 163 -18.51 -23.80 -12.55
CA ASP A 163 -17.59 -24.00 -13.69
C ASP A 163 -18.10 -23.46 -15.05
N ASN A 164 -19.06 -22.53 -15.04
CA ASN A 164 -19.56 -21.89 -16.26
C ASN A 164 -18.54 -20.90 -16.84
N ILE A 165 -17.74 -20.27 -15.98
CA ILE A 165 -16.60 -19.42 -16.35
C ILE A 165 -15.40 -19.73 -15.47
N SER A 166 -14.18 -19.58 -15.98
CA SER A 166 -13.00 -19.69 -15.13
C SER A 166 -12.81 -18.45 -14.26
N TRP A 167 -12.10 -18.59 -13.13
CA TRP A 167 -11.79 -17.50 -12.22
C TRP A 167 -11.04 -16.35 -12.91
N GLU A 168 -10.04 -16.67 -13.73
CA GLU A 168 -9.27 -15.69 -14.50
C GLU A 168 -10.16 -14.93 -15.49
N LYS A 169 -11.14 -15.60 -16.10
CA LYS A 169 -12.11 -14.97 -17.00
C LYS A 169 -13.07 -14.06 -16.23
N ALA A 170 -13.49 -14.45 -15.04
CA ALA A 170 -14.31 -13.60 -14.16
C ALA A 170 -13.54 -12.32 -13.78
N ILE A 171 -12.27 -12.43 -13.39
CA ILE A 171 -11.41 -11.30 -13.08
C ILE A 171 -11.23 -10.39 -14.29
N SER A 172 -10.84 -10.93 -15.46
CA SER A 172 -10.56 -10.13 -16.65
C SER A 172 -11.77 -9.33 -17.15
N ARG A 173 -12.99 -9.88 -16.96
CA ARG A 173 -14.25 -9.25 -17.43
C ARG A 173 -14.87 -8.29 -16.45
N SER A 174 -14.68 -8.51 -15.15
CA SER A 174 -15.51 -7.90 -14.12
C SER A 174 -14.72 -7.19 -13.04
N SER A 175 -13.43 -7.49 -12.85
CA SER A 175 -12.62 -6.82 -11.87
C SER A 175 -12.26 -5.40 -12.30
N THR A 176 -12.27 -4.48 -11.36
CA THR A 176 -11.74 -3.11 -11.55
C THR A 176 -10.21 -3.09 -11.59
N ASN A 177 -9.57 -4.14 -11.08
CA ASN A 177 -8.12 -4.34 -11.15
C ASN A 177 -7.82 -5.76 -11.64
N PRO A 178 -7.84 -6.00 -12.97
CA PRO A 178 -7.64 -7.33 -13.54
C PRO A 178 -6.16 -7.76 -13.68
N SER A 179 -5.22 -6.89 -13.25
CA SER A 179 -3.79 -7.18 -13.40
C SER A 179 -3.39 -8.48 -12.70
N ASP A 180 -2.44 -9.19 -13.29
CA ASP A 180 -1.78 -10.38 -12.73
C ASP A 180 -2.75 -11.51 -12.28
N GLY A 181 -3.91 -11.62 -12.95
CA GLY A 181 -4.93 -12.60 -12.57
C GLY A 181 -5.53 -12.35 -11.19
N GLY A 182 -5.49 -11.11 -10.72
CA GLY A 182 -6.00 -10.70 -9.42
C GLY A 182 -5.14 -11.12 -8.23
N ILE A 183 -3.92 -11.62 -8.44
CA ILE A 183 -3.00 -12.00 -7.34
C ILE A 183 -2.70 -10.78 -6.47
N ILE A 184 -2.77 -10.97 -5.15
CA ILE A 184 -2.44 -9.94 -4.17
C ILE A 184 -0.97 -10.10 -3.77
N TYR A 185 -0.13 -9.15 -4.22
CA TYR A 185 1.29 -9.14 -3.87
C TYR A 185 1.54 -8.46 -2.53
N ASN A 186 2.47 -9.00 -1.77
CA ASN A 186 3.00 -8.34 -0.58
C ASN A 186 3.85 -7.14 -1.01
N GLN A 187 3.37 -5.93 -0.79
CA GLN A 187 4.06 -4.70 -1.22
C GLN A 187 5.44 -4.52 -0.57
N ALA A 188 5.65 -5.05 0.64
CA ALA A 188 6.92 -4.90 1.34
C ALA A 188 8.01 -5.85 0.81
N SER A 189 7.66 -7.07 0.38
CA SER A 189 8.61 -8.08 -0.10
C SER A 189 8.56 -8.32 -1.61
N GLY A 190 7.47 -7.93 -2.28
CA GLY A 190 7.21 -8.26 -3.69
C GLY A 190 6.76 -9.71 -3.91
N ASP A 191 6.58 -10.50 -2.85
CA ASP A 191 6.20 -11.91 -2.92
C ASP A 191 4.70 -12.09 -3.16
N MET A 192 4.33 -13.20 -3.81
CA MET A 192 2.94 -13.65 -3.96
C MET A 192 2.41 -14.31 -2.68
N TYR A 193 3.30 -14.69 -1.76
CA TYR A 193 2.95 -15.37 -0.53
C TYR A 193 2.99 -14.41 0.67
N TRP A 194 1.95 -14.46 1.46
CA TRP A 194 1.79 -13.68 2.68
C TRP A 194 1.98 -14.54 3.91
N ASP A 195 2.77 -14.08 4.87
CA ASP A 195 2.77 -14.64 6.21
C ASP A 195 1.43 -14.32 6.88
N MET A 196 0.75 -15.33 7.39
CA MET A 196 -0.55 -15.17 8.06
C MET A 196 -0.56 -14.17 9.21
N LYS A 197 0.60 -13.89 9.83
CA LYS A 197 0.74 -12.89 10.90
C LYS A 197 0.70 -11.44 10.37
N ASN A 198 1.10 -11.24 9.13
CA ASN A 198 1.30 -9.92 8.53
C ASN A 198 0.22 -9.57 7.51
N ILE A 199 -0.75 -10.45 7.33
CA ILE A 199 -1.85 -10.22 6.39
C ILE A 199 -2.84 -9.20 6.98
N ASP A 200 -3.39 -8.35 6.13
CA ASP A 200 -4.44 -7.41 6.51
C ASP A 200 -5.65 -8.13 7.13
N LYS A 201 -6.25 -7.52 8.16
CA LYS A 201 -7.38 -8.14 8.89
C LYS A 201 -8.56 -8.47 7.99
N SER A 202 -8.84 -7.65 6.99
CA SER A 202 -9.97 -7.87 6.09
C SER A 202 -9.72 -9.01 5.11
N LEU A 203 -8.47 -9.20 4.67
CA LEU A 203 -8.05 -10.38 3.93
C LEU A 203 -8.10 -11.63 4.80
N PHE A 204 -7.57 -11.55 6.02
CA PHE A 204 -7.56 -12.67 6.97
C PHE A 204 -8.98 -13.19 7.23
N VAL A 205 -9.92 -12.31 7.55
CA VAL A 205 -11.33 -12.69 7.79
C VAL A 205 -11.92 -13.40 6.58
N GLY A 206 -11.57 -12.93 5.37
CA GLY A 206 -12.11 -13.52 4.14
C GLY A 206 -11.55 -14.89 3.77
N ILE A 207 -10.36 -15.26 4.24
CA ILE A 207 -9.70 -16.53 3.87
C ILE A 207 -9.60 -17.55 5.01
N ASN A 208 -9.80 -17.12 6.26
CA ASN A 208 -9.51 -17.94 7.46
C ASN A 208 -10.18 -19.32 7.47
N ASN A 209 -11.34 -19.44 6.85
CA ASN A 209 -12.12 -20.68 6.79
C ASN A 209 -12.13 -21.32 5.40
N LEU A 210 -11.28 -20.87 4.48
CA LEU A 210 -11.22 -21.41 3.13
C LEU A 210 -10.19 -22.54 3.03
N GLU A 211 -10.54 -23.56 2.28
CA GLU A 211 -9.60 -24.54 1.77
C GLU A 211 -8.99 -24.05 0.45
N ILE A 212 -7.83 -24.63 0.06
CA ILE A 212 -7.17 -24.30 -1.19
C ILE A 212 -8.14 -24.49 -2.37
N GLY A 213 -8.25 -23.49 -3.21
CA GLY A 213 -9.17 -23.44 -4.35
C GLY A 213 -10.55 -22.88 -4.03
N GLN A 214 -10.93 -22.70 -2.77
CA GLN A 214 -12.22 -22.16 -2.38
C GLN A 214 -12.27 -20.62 -2.46
N TYR A 215 -13.49 -20.08 -2.51
CA TYR A 215 -13.82 -18.68 -2.65
C TYR A 215 -14.54 -18.16 -1.43
N SER A 216 -14.24 -16.93 -1.02
CA SER A 216 -15.03 -16.22 -0.02
C SER A 216 -16.41 -15.84 -0.57
N GLU A 217 -17.35 -15.51 0.31
CA GLU A 217 -18.50 -14.71 -0.06
C GLU A 217 -18.04 -13.27 -0.43
N PRO A 218 -18.86 -12.48 -1.17
CA PRO A 218 -18.54 -11.10 -1.45
C PRO A 218 -18.38 -10.28 -0.17
N LEU A 219 -17.18 -9.74 0.02
CA LEU A 219 -16.80 -8.91 1.16
C LEU A 219 -16.84 -7.44 0.76
N TYR A 220 -17.52 -6.61 1.56
CA TYR A 220 -17.39 -5.17 1.42
C TYR A 220 -15.93 -4.76 1.67
N TYR A 221 -15.42 -3.83 0.88
CA TYR A 221 -14.09 -3.27 1.09
C TYR A 221 -14.07 -1.77 0.79
N GLU A 222 -13.14 -1.10 1.42
CA GLU A 222 -12.74 0.26 1.12
C GLU A 222 -11.22 0.28 0.93
N ASP A 223 -10.74 0.87 -0.18
CA ASP A 223 -9.31 1.01 -0.42
C ASP A 223 -8.73 2.23 0.31
N GLU A 224 -7.41 2.38 0.31
CA GLU A 224 -6.69 3.48 0.94
C GLU A 224 -7.09 4.87 0.38
N LYS A 225 -7.67 4.89 -0.83
CA LYS A 225 -8.19 6.10 -1.49
C LYS A 225 -9.64 6.39 -1.13
N GLY A 226 -10.27 5.51 -0.33
CA GLY A 226 -11.67 5.60 0.04
C GLY A 226 -12.64 5.21 -1.09
N ASN A 227 -12.19 4.42 -2.07
CA ASN A 227 -13.08 3.79 -3.03
C ASN A 227 -13.70 2.56 -2.39
N ILE A 228 -15.02 2.46 -2.49
CA ILE A 228 -15.78 1.35 -1.89
C ILE A 228 -16.28 0.37 -2.94
N GLY A 229 -16.47 -0.87 -2.53
CA GLY A 229 -16.97 -1.92 -3.41
C GLY A 229 -17.12 -3.27 -2.73
N TYR A 230 -17.14 -4.31 -3.55
CA TYR A 230 -17.11 -5.69 -3.10
C TYR A 230 -15.92 -6.42 -3.71
N ARG A 231 -15.33 -7.31 -2.92
CA ARG A 231 -14.31 -8.24 -3.39
C ARG A 231 -14.66 -9.67 -3.02
N VAL A 232 -14.30 -10.60 -3.88
CA VAL A 232 -14.28 -12.03 -3.62
C VAL A 232 -12.82 -12.44 -3.57
N LEU A 233 -12.45 -13.20 -2.55
CA LEU A 233 -11.12 -13.76 -2.38
C LEU A 233 -11.13 -15.22 -2.77
N LYS A 234 -10.03 -15.70 -3.36
CA LYS A 234 -9.76 -17.12 -3.58
C LYS A 234 -8.46 -17.48 -2.89
N LEU A 235 -8.45 -18.55 -2.12
CA LEU A 235 -7.24 -19.14 -1.56
C LEU A 235 -6.59 -20.00 -2.65
N GLU A 236 -5.54 -19.47 -3.28
CA GLU A 236 -4.85 -20.16 -4.37
C GLU A 236 -3.93 -21.28 -3.88
N ASP A 237 -3.23 -21.01 -2.77
CA ASP A 237 -2.29 -21.95 -2.18
C ASP A 237 -2.04 -21.62 -0.71
N GLN A 238 -1.62 -22.63 0.06
CA GLN A 238 -1.24 -22.49 1.47
C GLN A 238 -0.10 -23.45 1.80
N THR A 239 1.03 -22.90 2.27
CA THR A 239 2.15 -23.72 2.73
C THR A 239 1.87 -24.28 4.11
N LYS A 240 2.37 -25.49 4.39
CA LYS A 240 2.31 -26.06 5.75
C LYS A 240 3.38 -25.42 6.64
N PRO A 241 3.07 -25.17 7.91
CA PRO A 241 4.09 -24.75 8.86
C PRO A 241 5.17 -25.83 9.01
N HIS A 242 6.46 -25.45 9.03
CA HIS A 242 7.56 -26.39 9.10
C HIS A 242 8.83 -25.74 9.69
N LEU A 243 9.79 -26.53 10.12
CA LEU A 243 11.14 -26.05 10.39
C LEU A 243 11.82 -25.68 9.08
N ALA A 244 12.51 -24.54 9.06
CA ALA A 244 13.21 -24.07 7.86
C ALA A 244 14.13 -25.16 7.28
N ASN A 245 14.11 -25.32 5.97
CA ASN A 245 14.93 -26.28 5.26
C ASN A 245 15.47 -25.70 3.93
N LEU A 246 16.56 -26.30 3.42
CA LEU A 246 17.21 -25.78 2.21
C LEU A 246 16.41 -25.99 0.91
N ASN A 247 15.42 -26.87 0.89
CA ASN A 247 14.64 -27.12 -0.31
C ASN A 247 13.57 -26.04 -0.50
N ASP A 248 12.83 -25.73 0.58
CA ASP A 248 11.67 -24.85 0.52
C ASP A 248 12.03 -23.39 0.87
N ASP A 249 13.04 -23.18 1.73
CA ASP A 249 13.36 -21.87 2.31
C ASP A 249 14.74 -21.33 1.90
N TYR A 250 15.28 -21.80 0.78
CA TYR A 250 16.65 -21.45 0.36
C TYR A 250 16.88 -19.93 0.33
N GLY A 251 15.98 -19.15 -0.23
CA GLY A 251 16.11 -17.69 -0.33
C GLY A 251 16.15 -17.00 1.05
N PHE A 252 15.33 -17.50 1.98
CA PHE A 252 15.32 -17.03 3.37
C PHE A 252 16.65 -17.35 4.05
N ILE A 253 17.12 -18.59 3.97
CA ILE A 253 18.38 -19.04 4.57
C ILE A 253 19.57 -18.30 3.94
N GLN A 254 19.56 -18.09 2.61
CA GLN A 254 20.60 -17.33 1.91
C GLN A 254 20.73 -15.90 2.42
N LYS A 255 19.62 -15.24 2.71
CA LYS A 255 19.63 -13.87 3.28
C LYS A 255 20.29 -13.84 4.65
N TYR A 256 20.01 -14.82 5.51
CA TYR A 256 20.66 -14.93 6.82
C TYR A 256 22.15 -15.28 6.71
N ALA A 257 22.51 -16.21 5.83
CA ALA A 257 23.90 -16.54 5.55
C ALA A 257 24.68 -15.32 5.02
N LEU A 258 24.08 -14.52 4.16
CA LEU A 258 24.69 -13.29 3.66
C LEU A 258 24.88 -12.26 4.78
N ASN A 259 23.87 -12.05 5.62
CA ASN A 259 23.98 -11.14 6.76
C ASN A 259 25.10 -11.58 7.72
N GLN A 260 25.17 -12.88 8.04
CA GLN A 260 26.25 -13.41 8.89
C GLN A 260 27.63 -13.21 8.25
N LYS A 261 27.74 -13.45 6.94
CA LYS A 261 28.98 -13.22 6.19
C LYS A 261 29.38 -11.75 6.24
N GLN A 262 28.44 -10.83 6.04
CA GLN A 262 28.69 -9.39 6.11
C GLN A 262 29.15 -8.97 7.51
N MET A 263 28.51 -9.47 8.56
CA MET A 263 28.94 -9.21 9.94
C MET A 263 30.35 -9.73 10.21
N ASN A 264 30.68 -10.94 9.78
CA ASN A 264 31.98 -11.53 9.94
C ASN A 264 33.08 -10.75 9.19
N GLU A 265 32.81 -10.31 7.97
CA GLU A 265 33.73 -9.47 7.18
C GLU A 265 33.89 -8.07 7.80
N MET A 266 32.81 -7.50 8.34
CA MET A 266 32.88 -6.25 9.08
C MET A 266 33.74 -6.37 10.32
N ASP A 267 33.57 -7.42 11.12
CA ASP A 267 34.40 -7.68 12.33
C ASP A 267 35.88 -7.86 11.98
N LYS A 268 36.20 -8.61 10.92
CA LYS A 268 37.57 -8.75 10.40
C LYS A 268 38.14 -7.40 9.98
N TRP A 269 37.38 -6.61 9.24
CA TRP A 269 37.78 -5.28 8.77
C TRP A 269 38.03 -4.34 9.95
N VAL A 270 37.10 -4.28 10.91
CA VAL A 270 37.26 -3.47 12.14
C VAL A 270 38.49 -3.88 12.91
N THR A 271 38.69 -5.19 13.17
CA THR A 271 39.84 -5.70 13.89
C THR A 271 41.18 -5.38 13.21
N LYS A 272 41.19 -5.44 11.86
CA LYS A 272 42.38 -5.10 11.07
C LYS A 272 42.65 -3.59 11.10
N THR A 273 41.62 -2.78 10.95
CA THR A 273 41.73 -1.31 10.84
C THR A 273 42.02 -0.68 12.19
N ALA A 274 41.43 -1.19 13.28
CA ALA A 274 41.65 -0.70 14.64
C ALA A 274 43.09 -0.76 15.07
N LYS A 275 43.86 -1.74 14.57
CA LYS A 275 45.32 -1.87 14.86
C LYS A 275 46.16 -0.72 14.31
N ASN A 276 45.69 -0.09 13.25
CA ASN A 276 46.39 0.96 12.51
C ASN A 276 45.74 2.34 12.65
N THR A 277 44.68 2.47 13.46
CA THR A 277 43.94 3.69 13.65
C THR A 277 44.11 4.20 15.07
N TYR A 278 44.36 5.50 15.23
CA TYR A 278 44.38 6.09 16.58
C TYR A 278 42.91 6.13 17.09
N ILE A 279 42.69 5.41 18.20
CA ILE A 279 41.38 5.32 18.83
C ILE A 279 41.52 5.81 20.29
N ASN A 280 40.83 6.87 20.63
CA ASN A 280 40.72 7.38 21.99
C ASN A 280 39.37 7.01 22.58
N ILE A 281 39.36 6.25 23.67
CA ILE A 281 38.13 5.81 24.34
C ILE A 281 38.10 6.43 25.72
N ASP A 282 37.00 7.08 26.04
CA ASP A 282 36.75 7.65 27.36
C ASP A 282 36.88 6.55 28.44
N LYS A 283 37.43 6.94 29.61
CA LYS A 283 37.69 6.02 30.74
C LYS A 283 36.43 5.27 31.18
N LEU A 284 35.24 5.91 31.05
CA LEU A 284 33.93 5.33 31.38
C LEU A 284 33.60 4.08 30.54
N TYR A 285 34.13 3.97 29.32
CA TYR A 285 33.78 2.87 28.40
C TYR A 285 34.87 1.82 28.27
N LYS A 286 36.02 1.99 28.93
CA LYS A 286 37.14 1.04 28.83
C LYS A 286 36.81 -0.38 29.31
N GLY A 287 35.81 -0.52 30.20
CA GLY A 287 35.34 -1.82 30.69
C GLY A 287 34.27 -2.48 29.80
N CYS A 288 33.90 -1.90 28.67
CA CYS A 288 32.82 -2.41 27.81
C CYS A 288 33.30 -3.69 27.07
N PRO A 289 32.58 -4.84 27.19
CA PRO A 289 32.99 -6.09 26.57
C PRO A 289 33.15 -6.03 25.04
N SER A 290 32.39 -5.15 24.37
CA SER A 290 32.46 -4.93 22.93
C SER A 290 33.78 -4.31 22.47
N ILE A 291 34.48 -3.56 23.34
CA ILE A 291 35.76 -2.90 23.02
C ILE A 291 36.92 -3.87 23.11
N SER A 292 36.87 -4.84 24.04
CA SER A 292 37.90 -5.86 24.20
C SER A 292 38.13 -6.72 22.94
N LYS A 293 37.06 -6.88 22.12
CA LYS A 293 37.14 -7.61 20.84
C LYS A 293 38.09 -6.95 19.82
N TRP A 294 38.36 -5.66 19.94
CA TRP A 294 39.17 -4.93 18.95
C TRP A 294 40.65 -4.97 19.22
N ASN A 295 41.09 -5.61 20.32
CA ASN A 295 42.50 -5.72 20.72
C ASN A 295 43.24 -4.35 20.74
N ILE A 296 42.54 -3.30 21.18
CA ILE A 296 43.07 -1.95 21.32
C ILE A 296 43.95 -1.95 22.56
N LYS A 297 45.24 -1.67 22.41
CA LYS A 297 46.14 -1.39 23.56
C LYS A 297 45.79 0.01 24.06
N PHE A 298 45.29 0.12 25.29
CA PHE A 298 45.05 1.35 25.99
C PHE A 298 46.30 1.91 26.64
#